data_869cb99accd0d5f9dd309b18cd3f4c0b
#
_entry.id   869cb99accd0d5f9dd309b18cd3f4c0b
#
_cell.length_a   1.000
_cell.length_b   1.000
_cell.length_c   1.000
_cell.angle_alpha   90.00
_cell.angle_beta   90.00
_cell.angle_gamma   90.00
#
_symmetry.space_group_name_H-M   'P 1'
#
loop_
_entity.id
_entity.type
_entity.pdbx_description
1 polymer ?
#
loop_
_entity_poly.entity_id
_entity_poly.type
_entity_poly.pdbx_seq_one_letter_code
_entity_poly.pdbx_strand_id
1 'polypeptide(L)'
;MEPEGTSALAAGSRSLFLETVRRSNAACQNGDYALAASLYTEALALDPLSHVLYSNRSAARLKMGLFALALQDAVRATELSPQWPKVMVFFFSCY
;
A
#
# COMPACT_ATOMS: atom_id res chain seq x y z
N MET A 1 9.71 -0.77 31.29
CA MET A 1 9.85 -0.56 30.86
C MET A 1 9.65 -0.26 29.92
N GLU A 2 10.00 -0.16 29.50
CA GLU A 2 9.88 -0.01 28.47
C GLU A 2 8.68 0.43 27.84
N PRO A 3 7.57 0.55 28.30
CA PRO A 3 6.38 0.98 27.61
C PRO A 3 6.51 2.34 26.97
N GLU A 4 7.15 3.26 27.63
CA GLU A 4 7.31 4.59 27.04
C GLU A 4 8.17 4.57 25.80
N GLY A 5 9.29 3.85 25.87
CA GLY A 5 10.13 3.72 24.72
C GLY A 5 9.42 3.05 23.56
N THR A 6 8.65 2.01 23.88
CA THR A 6 7.90 1.30 22.87
C THR A 6 6.84 2.22 22.23
N SER A 7 6.15 2.99 23.06
CA SER A 7 5.15 3.92 22.53
C SER A 7 5.75 4.96 21.63
N ALA A 8 6.90 5.49 21.99
CA ALA A 8 7.55 6.50 21.16
C ALA A 8 7.96 5.92 19.82
N LEU A 9 8.50 4.70 19.82
CA LEU A 9 8.86 4.04 18.57
C LEU A 9 7.63 3.74 17.73
N ALA A 10 6.57 3.27 18.37
CA ALA A 10 5.34 2.97 17.64
C ALA A 10 4.74 4.23 17.05
N ALA A 11 4.77 5.33 17.80
CA ALA A 11 4.24 6.60 17.28
C ALA A 11 5.08 7.10 16.11
N GLY A 12 6.41 6.98 16.20
CA GLY A 12 7.29 7.38 15.12
C GLY A 12 7.06 6.53 13.86
N SER A 13 6.92 5.22 14.05
CA SER A 13 6.66 4.34 12.93
C SER A 13 5.31 4.61 12.29
N ARG A 14 4.30 4.88 13.11
CA ARG A 14 2.98 5.21 12.59
C ARG A 14 3.02 6.49 11.79
N SER A 15 3.71 7.50 12.29
CA SER A 15 3.83 8.77 11.61
C SER A 15 4.52 8.61 10.26
N LEU A 16 5.59 7.84 10.24
CA LEU A 16 6.31 7.55 9.01
C LEU A 16 5.43 6.78 8.05
N PHE A 17 4.68 5.79 8.55
CA PHE A 17 3.78 5.01 7.74
C PHE A 17 2.73 5.90 7.06
N LEU A 18 2.07 6.75 7.84
CA LEU A 18 1.02 7.61 7.31
C LEU A 18 1.57 8.59 6.29
N GLU A 19 2.74 9.14 6.56
CA GLU A 19 3.37 10.06 5.62
C GLU A 19 3.73 9.35 4.32
N THR A 20 4.27 8.14 4.41
CA THR A 20 4.64 7.36 3.24
C THR A 20 3.41 7.03 2.41
N VAL A 21 2.31 6.63 3.07
CA VAL A 21 1.06 6.34 2.36
C VAL A 21 0.54 7.59 1.66
N ARG A 22 0.58 8.74 2.34
CA ARG A 22 0.11 9.99 1.75
C ARG A 22 0.92 10.34 0.50
N ARG A 23 2.24 10.18 0.56
CA ARG A 23 3.11 10.44 -0.58
C ARG A 23 2.85 9.45 -1.71
N SER A 24 2.60 8.20 -1.37
CA SER A 24 2.26 7.18 -2.36
C SER A 24 1.00 7.56 -3.13
N ASN A 25 -0.03 7.94 -2.39
CA ASN A 25 -1.30 8.30 -3.02
C ASN A 25 -1.16 9.53 -3.89
N ALA A 26 -0.38 10.51 -3.44
CA ALA A 26 -0.14 11.71 -4.24
C ALA A 26 0.59 11.37 -5.53
N ALA A 27 1.62 10.52 -5.46
CA ALA A 27 2.35 10.10 -6.65
C ALA A 27 1.42 9.38 -7.62
N CYS A 28 0.57 8.51 -7.10
CA CYS A 28 -0.37 7.77 -7.93
C CYS A 28 -1.35 8.70 -8.62
N GLN A 29 -1.88 9.68 -7.91
CA GLN A 29 -2.82 10.63 -8.47
C GLN A 29 -2.16 11.51 -9.53
N ASN A 30 -0.86 11.74 -9.41
CA ASN A 30 -0.10 12.51 -10.38
C ASN A 30 0.32 11.68 -11.58
N GLY A 31 0.00 10.40 -11.61
CA GLY A 31 0.38 9.54 -12.71
C GLY A 31 1.78 8.96 -12.60
N ASP A 32 2.46 9.21 -11.49
CA ASP A 32 3.81 8.66 -11.26
C ASP A 32 3.68 7.30 -10.58
N TYR A 33 3.26 6.32 -11.37
CA TYR A 33 2.93 5.01 -10.81
C TYR A 33 4.16 4.25 -10.33
N ALA A 34 5.31 4.47 -10.96
CA ALA A 34 6.53 3.84 -10.50
C ALA A 34 6.91 4.31 -9.12
N LEU A 35 6.85 5.61 -8.88
CA LEU A 35 7.12 6.17 -7.56
C LEU A 35 6.07 5.70 -6.56
N ALA A 36 4.81 5.69 -6.97
CA ALA A 36 3.74 5.24 -6.09
C ALA A 36 3.97 3.80 -5.65
N ALA A 37 4.29 2.90 -6.58
CA ALA A 37 4.54 1.49 -6.24
C ALA A 37 5.73 1.35 -5.29
N SER A 38 6.78 2.13 -5.51
CA SER A 38 7.94 2.13 -4.64
C SER A 38 7.59 2.57 -3.22
N LEU A 39 6.80 3.63 -3.10
CA LEU A 39 6.40 4.13 -1.79
C LEU A 39 5.41 3.19 -1.09
N TYR A 40 4.51 2.55 -1.85
CA TYR A 40 3.66 1.54 -1.26
C TYR A 40 4.48 0.37 -0.73
N THR A 41 5.55 0.02 -1.41
CA THR A 41 6.44 -1.03 -0.94
C THR A 41 7.10 -0.65 0.38
N GLU A 42 7.53 0.61 0.51
CA GLU A 42 8.09 1.10 1.76
C GLU A 42 7.05 1.06 2.88
N ALA A 43 5.83 1.48 2.58
CA ALA A 43 4.76 1.46 3.58
C ALA A 43 4.41 0.03 3.98
N LEU A 44 4.44 -0.91 3.05
CA LEU A 44 4.19 -2.31 3.36
C LEU A 44 5.27 -2.92 4.23
N ALA A 45 6.49 -2.40 4.17
CA ALA A 45 7.54 -2.83 5.08
C ALA A 45 7.21 -2.46 6.51
N LEU A 46 6.48 -1.36 6.70
CA LEU A 46 6.06 -0.91 8.03
C LEU A 46 4.77 -1.58 8.49
N ASP A 47 3.89 -1.93 7.56
CA ASP A 47 2.64 -2.64 7.88
C ASP A 47 2.36 -3.65 6.78
N PRO A 48 2.91 -4.86 6.90
CA PRO A 48 2.78 -5.89 5.85
C PRO A 48 1.41 -6.52 5.74
N LEU A 49 0.47 -6.16 6.61
CA LEU A 49 -0.86 -6.77 6.60
C LEU A 49 -1.94 -5.82 6.08
N SER A 50 -1.55 -4.69 5.50
CA SER A 50 -2.53 -3.72 4.98
C SER A 50 -3.01 -4.16 3.60
N HIS A 51 -4.24 -4.67 3.54
CA HIS A 51 -4.83 -5.07 2.27
C HIS A 51 -5.02 -3.86 1.34
N VAL A 52 -5.27 -2.69 1.92
CA VAL A 52 -5.45 -1.47 1.13
C VAL A 52 -4.17 -1.14 0.36
N LEU A 53 -3.00 -1.29 1.00
CA LEU A 53 -1.73 -1.00 0.34
C LEU A 53 -1.45 -1.98 -0.79
N TYR A 54 -1.76 -3.27 -0.60
CA TYR A 54 -1.63 -4.23 -1.67
C TYR A 54 -2.56 -3.90 -2.84
N SER A 55 -3.80 -3.51 -2.53
CA SER A 55 -4.75 -3.09 -3.56
C SER A 55 -4.22 -1.89 -4.34
N ASN A 56 -3.73 -0.90 -3.62
CA ASN A 56 -3.24 0.32 -4.27
C ASN A 56 -2.01 0.04 -5.12
N ARG A 57 -1.09 -0.79 -4.60
CA ARG A 57 0.09 -1.14 -5.38
C ARG A 57 -0.28 -1.96 -6.61
N SER A 58 -1.28 -2.82 -6.47
CA SER A 58 -1.80 -3.56 -7.62
C SER A 58 -2.30 -2.60 -8.69
N ALA A 59 -3.06 -1.59 -8.29
CA ALA A 59 -3.58 -0.60 -9.24
C ALA A 59 -2.43 0.15 -9.92
N ALA A 60 -1.41 0.56 -9.18
CA ALA A 60 -0.26 1.24 -9.75
C ALA A 60 0.48 0.34 -10.73
N ARG A 61 0.70 -0.91 -10.37
CA ARG A 61 1.39 -1.87 -11.23
C ARG A 61 0.60 -2.18 -12.48
N LEU A 62 -0.73 -2.23 -12.35
CA LEU A 62 -1.57 -2.43 -13.51
C LEU A 62 -1.42 -1.29 -14.51
N LYS A 63 -1.38 -0.05 -14.02
CA LYS A 63 -1.17 1.10 -14.87
C LYS A 63 0.20 1.10 -15.54
N MET A 64 1.17 0.44 -14.92
CA MET A 64 2.51 0.31 -15.48
C MET A 64 2.61 -0.86 -16.48
N GLY A 65 1.56 -1.64 -16.63
CA GLY A 65 1.59 -2.82 -17.49
C GLY A 65 2.21 -4.04 -16.85
N LEU A 66 2.45 -3.99 -15.54
CA LEU A 66 3.07 -5.10 -14.79
C LEU A 66 1.97 -6.03 -14.28
N PHE A 67 1.34 -6.73 -15.21
CA PHE A 67 0.09 -7.44 -14.91
C PHE A 67 0.29 -8.59 -13.92
N ALA A 68 1.37 -9.35 -14.05
CA ALA A 68 1.63 -10.47 -13.15
C ALA A 68 1.84 -9.97 -11.73
N LEU A 69 2.60 -8.89 -11.55
CA LEU A 69 2.84 -8.33 -10.24
C LEU A 69 1.56 -7.72 -9.67
N ALA A 70 0.76 -7.09 -10.53
CA ALA A 70 -0.51 -6.52 -10.09
C ALA A 70 -1.44 -7.63 -9.59
N LEU A 71 -1.46 -8.76 -10.29
CA LEU A 71 -2.28 -9.90 -9.87
C LEU A 71 -1.82 -10.44 -8.52
N GLN A 72 -0.52 -10.58 -8.32
CA GLN A 72 0.00 -11.04 -7.04
C GLN A 72 -0.47 -10.16 -5.90
N ASP A 73 -0.42 -8.84 -6.09
CA ASP A 73 -0.87 -7.91 -5.07
C ASP A 73 -2.37 -8.02 -4.83
N ALA A 74 -3.16 -8.19 -5.89
CA ALA A 74 -4.61 -8.33 -5.75
C ALA A 74 -4.95 -9.61 -4.98
N VAL A 75 -4.25 -10.69 -5.27
CA VAL A 75 -4.45 -11.96 -4.55
C VAL A 75 -4.11 -11.77 -3.07
N ARG A 76 -3.00 -11.10 -2.78
CA ARG A 76 -2.60 -10.88 -1.40
C ARG A 76 -3.62 -10.02 -0.66
N ALA A 77 -4.13 -8.99 -1.32
CA ALA A 77 -5.16 -8.14 -0.71
C ALA A 77 -6.39 -8.96 -0.37
N THR A 78 -6.78 -9.87 -1.26
CA THR A 78 -7.92 -10.75 -1.04
C THR A 78 -7.68 -11.69 0.14
N GLU A 79 -6.48 -12.23 0.24
CA GLU A 79 -6.14 -13.12 1.34
C GLU A 79 -6.22 -12.41 2.68
N LEU A 80 -5.80 -11.16 2.72
CA LEU A 80 -5.82 -10.37 3.95
C LEU A 80 -7.20 -9.86 4.30
N SER A 81 -8.05 -9.65 3.31
CA SER A 81 -9.41 -9.17 3.52
C SER A 81 -10.35 -9.81 2.50
N PRO A 82 -10.83 -11.03 2.80
CA PRO A 82 -11.68 -11.74 1.83
C PRO A 82 -12.96 -11.02 1.47
N GLN A 83 -13.42 -10.11 2.32
CA GLN A 83 -14.66 -9.38 2.05
C GLN A 83 -14.43 -8.12 1.23
N TRP A 84 -13.19 -7.76 1.00
CA TRP A 84 -12.85 -6.61 0.16
C TRP A 84 -13.28 -6.93 -1.26
N PRO A 85 -14.00 -6.04 -1.95
CA PRO A 85 -14.44 -6.32 -3.32
C PRO A 85 -13.25 -6.24 -4.26
N LYS A 86 -12.54 -7.33 -4.36
CA LYS A 86 -11.24 -7.40 -5.02
C LYS A 86 -11.29 -7.08 -6.50
N VAL A 87 -12.43 -7.36 -7.14
CA VAL A 87 -12.55 -7.07 -8.57
C VAL A 87 -12.36 -5.59 -8.84
N MET A 88 -12.64 -4.75 -7.83
CA MET A 88 -12.52 -3.32 -7.98
C MET A 88 -11.08 -2.85 -8.00
N VAL A 89 -10.17 -3.66 -7.51
CA VAL A 89 -8.76 -3.28 -7.41
C VAL A 89 -8.19 -2.91 -8.76
N PHE A 90 -8.62 -3.59 -9.81
CA PHE A 90 -8.06 -3.39 -11.14
C PHE A 90 -8.64 -2.18 -11.85
N PHE A 91 -9.73 -1.63 -11.34
CA PHE A 91 -10.42 -0.55 -12.03
C PHE A 91 -10.29 0.78 -11.32
N PHE A 92 -9.97 0.76 -10.05
CA PHE A 92 -9.91 1.97 -9.26
C PHE A 92 -8.48 2.46 -9.16
N SER A 93 -8.36 3.77 -9.09
CA SER A 93 -7.08 4.38 -8.79
C SER A 93 -6.75 4.15 -7.33
N CYS A 94 -5.55 4.55 -6.97
CA CYS A 94 -5.09 4.45 -5.59
C CYS A 94 -5.97 5.28 -4.67
N TYR A 95 -6.16 4.78 -3.48
CA TYR A 95 -6.95 5.49 -2.49
C TYR A 95 -6.10 6.46 -1.67
#